data_e784430c50de0a1bb005b3403c30e7c8
#
_entry.id   e784430c50de0a1bb005b3403c30e7c8
#
_cell.length_a   1.000
_cell.length_b   1.000
_cell.length_c   1.000
_cell.angle_alpha   90.00
_cell.angle_beta   90.00
_cell.angle_gamma   90.00
#
_symmetry.space_group_name_H-M   'P 1'
#
loop_
_entity.id
_entity.type
_entity.pdbx_description
1 polymer ?
#
loop_
_entity_poly.entity_id
_entity_poly.type
_entity_poly.pdbx_seq_one_letter_code
_entity_poly.pdbx_strand_id
1 'polypeptide(L)' 'MSGQAPVIVHPLQPDGGRRVTICDEHVGTAYHLLDVVEFLRLAGLPEADTKIDDPELLEWRGGGPSYWAPEARG' A
#
# COMPACT_ATOMS: atom_id res chain seq x y z
N MET A 1 -22.82 -1.07 0.41
CA MET A 1 -22.23 -0.84 0.18
C MET A 1 -21.15 -0.80 0.76
N SER A 2 -20.26 -0.99 0.50
CA SER A 2 -19.24 -1.27 1.10
C SER A 2 -18.49 -0.17 1.41
N GLY A 3 -18.10 0.36 2.15
CA GLY A 3 -17.22 1.41 2.44
C GLY A 3 -15.77 1.07 2.39
N GLN A 4 -15.44 0.03 1.67
CA GLN A 4 -14.06 -0.38 1.65
C GLN A 4 -13.29 0.45 0.65
N ALA A 5 -12.10 0.89 1.03
CA ALA A 5 -11.26 1.65 0.11
C ALA A 5 -10.84 0.78 -1.06
N PRO A 6 -10.65 1.36 -2.23
CA PRO A 6 -10.24 0.57 -3.38
C PRO A 6 -8.82 0.00 -3.26
N VAL A 7 -7.95 0.64 -2.49
CA VAL A 7 -6.58 0.17 -2.34
C VAL A 7 -6.40 -0.33 -0.93
N ILE A 8 -5.86 -1.53 -0.78
CA ILE A 8 -5.61 -2.10 0.52
C ILE A 8 -4.15 -2.47 0.61
N VAL A 9 -3.47 -1.95 1.63
CA VAL A 9 -2.10 -2.34 1.91
C VAL A 9 -2.16 -3.28 3.09
N HIS A 10 -1.83 -4.54 2.86
CA HIS A 10 -1.99 -5.60 3.82
C HIS A 10 -0.90 -5.57 4.88
N PRO A 11 -1.03 -6.35 5.94
CA PRO A 11 -0.02 -6.34 7.01
C PRO A 11 1.33 -6.83 6.53
N LEU A 12 2.35 -6.44 7.27
CA LEU A 12 3.71 -6.84 6.98
C LEU A 12 3.83 -8.36 7.01
N GLN A 13 4.51 -8.92 6.04
CA GLN A 13 4.69 -10.35 5.94
C GLN A 13 6.08 -10.74 6.41
N PRO A 14 6.31 -12.02 6.68
CA PRO A 14 7.62 -12.46 7.17
C PRO A 14 8.78 -12.11 6.26
N ASP A 15 8.52 -11.96 4.95
CA ASP A 15 9.60 -11.62 4.04
C ASP A 15 9.86 -10.11 4.00
N GLY A 16 9.17 -9.34 4.81
CA GLY A 16 9.42 -7.91 4.88
C GLY A 16 8.58 -7.09 3.94
N GLY A 17 7.70 -7.70 3.17
CA GLY A 17 6.88 -6.96 2.23
C GLY A 17 5.45 -6.84 2.68
N ARG A 18 4.71 -5.95 2.06
CA ARG A 18 3.28 -5.78 2.32
C ARG A 18 2.56 -5.90 0.98
N ARG A 19 1.60 -6.80 0.91
CA ARG A 19 0.87 -6.95 -0.33
C ARG A 19 -0.01 -5.75 -0.58
N VAL A 20 -0.18 -5.40 -1.83
CA VAL A 20 -1.04 -4.29 -2.23
C VAL A 20 -2.10 -4.82 -3.16
N THR A 21 -3.35 -4.53 -2.84
CA THR A 21 -4.50 -4.93 -3.63
C THR A 21 -5.23 -3.69 -4.09
N ILE A 22 -5.61 -3.63 -5.35
CA ILE A 22 -6.38 -2.52 -5.88
C ILE A 22 -7.63 -3.10 -6.52
N CYS A 23 -8.79 -2.69 -6.04
CA CYS A 23 -10.07 -3.18 -6.52
C CYS A 23 -10.12 -4.70 -6.48
N ASP A 24 -9.67 -5.24 -5.35
CA ASP A 24 -9.67 -6.69 -5.09
C ASP A 24 -8.69 -7.46 -5.96
N GLU A 25 -7.79 -6.78 -6.63
CA GLU A 25 -6.84 -7.47 -7.47
C GLU A 25 -5.44 -7.25 -6.91
N HIS A 26 -4.70 -8.30 -6.67
CA HIS A 26 -3.35 -8.21 -6.13
C HIS A 26 -2.43 -7.65 -7.20
N VAL A 27 -1.85 -6.49 -6.95
CA VAL A 27 -1.01 -5.84 -7.95
C VAL A 27 0.47 -6.03 -7.67
N GLY A 28 0.85 -6.36 -6.45
CA GLY A 28 2.26 -6.57 -6.16
C GLY A 28 2.52 -6.51 -4.67
N THR A 29 3.79 -6.60 -4.32
CA THR A 29 4.24 -6.54 -2.94
C THR A 29 5.15 -5.33 -2.81
N ALA A 30 4.86 -4.48 -1.84
CA ALA A 30 5.64 -3.28 -1.60
C ALA A 30 6.60 -3.53 -0.45
N TYR A 31 7.80 -3.02 -0.57
CA TYR A 31 8.79 -3.13 0.50
C TYR A 31 9.06 -1.78 1.14
N HIS A 32 8.53 -0.71 0.58
CA HIS A 32 8.58 0.62 1.18
C HIS A 32 7.50 1.47 0.53
N LEU A 33 7.35 2.66 1.07
CA LEU A 33 6.24 3.52 0.67
C LEU A 33 6.26 3.86 -0.82
N LEU A 34 7.44 4.07 -1.37
CA LEU A 34 7.51 4.44 -2.78
C LEU A 34 6.98 3.34 -3.69
N ASP A 35 7.08 2.08 -3.27
CA ASP A 35 6.50 0.99 -4.05
C ASP A 35 4.99 1.13 -4.11
N VAL A 36 4.36 1.52 -2.99
CA VAL A 36 2.93 1.72 -2.99
C VAL A 36 2.54 2.86 -3.93
N VAL A 37 3.27 3.95 -3.88
CA VAL A 37 3.00 5.08 -4.76
C VAL A 37 3.11 4.65 -6.22
N GLU A 38 4.11 3.83 -6.53
CA GLU A 38 4.30 3.39 -7.89
C GLU A 38 3.14 2.51 -8.36
N PHE A 39 2.66 1.61 -7.51
CA PHE A 39 1.51 0.79 -7.88
C PHE A 39 0.29 1.67 -8.14
N LEU A 40 0.08 2.70 -7.34
CA LEU A 40 -1.07 3.56 -7.53
C LEU A 40 -0.96 4.35 -8.83
N ARG A 41 0.25 4.79 -9.15
CA ARG A 41 0.44 5.53 -10.40
C ARG A 41 0.21 4.63 -11.60
N LEU A 42 0.68 3.39 -11.54
CA LEU A 42 0.45 2.46 -12.63
C LEU A 42 -1.01 2.11 -12.78
N ALA A 43 -1.78 2.24 -11.70
CA ALA A 43 -3.21 1.99 -11.77
C ALA A 43 -4.02 3.21 -12.22
N GLY A 44 -3.33 4.28 -12.58
CA GLY A 44 -4.03 5.45 -13.11
C GLY A 44 -4.42 6.48 -12.06
N LEU A 45 -3.74 6.49 -10.92
CA LEU A 45 -4.05 7.43 -9.85
C LEU A 45 -2.96 8.50 -9.78
N PRO A 46 -3.11 9.56 -10.54
CA PRO A 46 -2.00 10.52 -10.71
C PRO A 46 -1.65 11.33 -9.47
N GLU A 47 -2.55 11.40 -8.50
CA GLU A 47 -2.25 12.14 -7.29
C GLU A 47 -1.92 11.20 -6.15
N ALA A 48 -1.38 10.05 -6.45
CA ALA A 48 -1.16 9.04 -5.43
C ALA A 48 -0.25 9.53 -4.31
N ASP A 49 0.80 10.29 -4.63
CA ASP A 49 1.73 10.68 -3.60
C ASP A 49 1.13 11.73 -2.66
N THR A 50 0.09 12.43 -3.05
CA THR A 50 -0.55 13.37 -2.13
C THR A 50 -1.72 12.73 -1.39
N LYS A 51 -2.15 11.55 -1.82
CA LYS A 51 -3.30 10.90 -1.21
C LYS A 51 -2.92 9.64 -0.47
N ILE A 52 -1.66 9.51 -0.14
CA ILE A 52 -1.17 8.26 0.42
C ILE A 52 -1.76 7.97 1.80
N ASP A 53 -2.19 8.99 2.52
CA ASP A 53 -2.80 8.78 3.81
C ASP A 53 -4.30 9.05 3.81
N ASP A 54 -4.91 9.08 2.64
CA ASP A 54 -6.35 9.32 2.54
C ASP A 54 -7.08 8.01 2.84
N PRO A 55 -7.83 7.92 3.93
CA PRO A 55 -8.47 6.64 4.27
C PRO A 55 -9.59 6.25 3.32
N GLU A 56 -10.08 7.16 2.50
CA GLU A 56 -11.07 6.80 1.51
C GLU A 56 -10.44 6.16 0.29
N LEU A 57 -9.15 6.36 0.08
CA LEU A 57 -8.47 5.77 -1.05
C LEU A 57 -7.68 4.54 -0.64
N LEU A 58 -6.96 4.60 0.48
CA LEU A 58 -6.14 3.49 0.91
C LEU A 58 -6.51 3.03 2.30
N GLU A 59 -6.60 1.75 2.48
CA GLU A 59 -6.78 1.17 3.79
C GLU A 59 -5.46 0.52 4.20
N TRP A 60 -4.85 1.00 5.26
CA TRP A 60 -3.59 0.45 5.74
C TRP A 60 -3.90 -0.54 6.86
N ARG A 61 -3.64 -1.80 6.62
CA ARG A 61 -3.93 -2.84 7.60
C ARG A 61 -2.65 -3.29 8.26
N GLY A 62 -2.67 -3.36 9.57
CA GLY A 62 -1.51 -3.84 10.31
C GLY A 62 -0.41 -2.82 10.48
N GLY A 63 -0.69 -1.55 10.22
CA GLY A 63 0.30 -0.50 10.35
C GLY A 63 0.10 0.53 9.28
N GLY A 64 0.49 1.74 9.53
CA GLY A 64 0.27 2.85 8.61
C GLY A 64 1.32 2.97 7.54
N PRO A 65 1.36 4.12 6.87
CA PRO A 65 2.28 4.30 5.74
C PRO A 65 3.75 4.34 6.12
N SER A 66 4.06 4.45 7.39
CA SER A 66 5.44 4.43 7.83
C SER A 66 5.87 3.09 8.40
N TYR A 67 4.99 2.09 8.39
CA TYR A 67 5.29 0.82 9.05
C TYR A 67 5.85 -0.17 8.02
N TRP A 68 7.13 -0.36 8.04
CA TRP A 68 7.83 -1.26 7.12
C TRP A 68 8.86 -2.04 7.91
N ALA A 69 9.32 -3.14 7.34
CA ALA A 69 10.37 -3.90 7.99
C ALA A 69 11.64 -3.06 8.08
N PRO A 70 12.42 -3.25 9.13
CA PRO A 70 13.69 -2.55 9.23
C PRO A 70 14.57 -2.92 8.06
N GLU A 71 15.34 -1.90 7.56
CA GLU A 71 16.19 -2.23 6.52
C GLU A 71 17.22 -3.12 6.94
N ALA A 72 17.52 -4.02 6.13
CA ALA A 72 18.45 -4.96 6.55
C ALA A 72 19.72 -4.43 6.27
N ARG A 73 20.42 -3.82 6.85
CA ARG A 73 21.43 -3.42 6.59
C ARG A 73 22.25 -3.81 7.19
N GLY A 74 22.51 -3.99 7.17
CA GLY A 74 23.54 -4.59 7.55
C GLY A 74 23.76 -4.56 7.66
#